data_09feab49e153cd2242fb671cd1260cf8
#
_entry.id   09feab49e153cd2242fb671cd1260cf8
#
_cell.length_a   1.000
_cell.length_b   1.000
_cell.length_c   1.000
_cell.angle_alpha   90.00
_cell.angle_beta   90.00
_cell.angle_gamma   90.00
#
_symmetry.space_group_name_H-M   'P 1'
#
loop_
_entity.id
_entity.type
_entity.pdbx_description
1 polymer ?
#
loop_
_entity_poly.entity_id
_entity_poly.type
_entity_poly.pdbx_seq_one_letter_code
_entity_poly.pdbx_strand_id
1 'polypeptide(L)'
;MSALLVLTNLPDRASAEALAAALIEQRLAACVNVLAPCRSVYRWQGAVQKEEEHPVLIKTTRERYAELEAAIRAQHPYELPEIVAVPIERGLPAYLDWLAAETSPPP
;
A
#
# COMPACT_ATOMS: atom_id res chain seq x y z
N MET A 1 7.15 17.87 -4.72
CA MET A 1 6.44 16.59 -4.67
C MET A 1 7.17 15.65 -3.71
N SER A 2 6.44 14.97 -2.86
CA SER A 2 7.00 14.04 -1.89
C SER A 2 6.46 12.64 -2.15
N ALA A 3 7.36 11.72 -2.47
CA ALA A 3 6.99 10.33 -2.69
C ALA A 3 6.95 9.57 -1.37
N LEU A 4 6.03 8.63 -1.28
CA LEU A 4 5.86 7.78 -0.10
C LEU A 4 5.88 6.31 -0.50
N LEU A 5 6.44 5.49 0.38
CA LEU A 5 6.31 4.04 0.31
C LEU A 5 5.35 3.61 1.40
N VAL A 6 4.23 3.03 1.01
CA VAL A 6 3.19 2.59 1.94
C VAL A 6 3.21 1.07 2.03
N LEU A 7 3.06 0.57 3.26
CA LEU A 7 3.01 -0.87 3.51
C LEU A 7 1.66 -1.25 4.09
N THR A 8 1.13 -2.37 3.59
CA THR A 8 -0.02 -3.04 4.19
C THR A 8 0.14 -4.54 3.98
N ASN A 9 -0.61 -5.34 4.71
CA ASN A 9 -0.59 -6.79 4.58
C ASN A 9 -2.00 -7.30 4.32
N LEU A 10 -2.13 -8.25 3.41
CA LEU A 10 -3.42 -8.89 3.11
C LEU A 10 -3.32 -10.37 3.49
N PRO A 11 -4.46 -11.01 3.83
CA PRO A 11 -4.44 -12.40 4.28
C PRO A 11 -4.19 -13.41 3.16
N ASP A 12 -4.44 -13.04 1.91
CA ASP A 12 -4.25 -13.93 0.78
C ASP A 12 -3.85 -13.16 -0.48
N ARG A 13 -3.36 -13.90 -1.45
CA ARG A 13 -2.86 -13.32 -2.69
C ARG A 13 -3.97 -12.66 -3.51
N ALA A 14 -5.13 -13.29 -3.54
CA ALA A 14 -6.24 -12.78 -4.35
C ALA A 14 -6.70 -11.41 -3.89
N SER A 15 -6.84 -11.20 -2.57
CA SER A 15 -7.22 -9.90 -2.03
C SER A 15 -6.13 -8.86 -2.23
N ALA A 16 -4.85 -9.27 -2.12
CA ALA A 16 -3.73 -8.38 -2.37
C ALA A 16 -3.68 -7.91 -3.83
N GLU A 17 -3.89 -8.81 -4.77
CA GLU A 17 -3.90 -8.47 -6.20
C GLU A 17 -5.11 -7.61 -6.56
N ALA A 18 -6.27 -7.88 -5.98
CA ALA A 18 -7.46 -7.07 -6.20
C ALA A 18 -7.27 -5.64 -5.70
N LEU A 19 -6.68 -5.48 -4.51
CA LEU A 19 -6.35 -4.17 -3.97
C LEU A 19 -5.37 -3.44 -4.88
N ALA A 20 -4.30 -4.12 -5.29
CA ALA A 20 -3.28 -3.53 -6.18
C ALA A 20 -3.91 -2.98 -7.45
N ALA A 21 -4.75 -3.78 -8.12
CA ALA A 21 -5.40 -3.36 -9.36
C ALA A 21 -6.30 -2.14 -9.14
N ALA A 22 -7.07 -2.13 -8.05
CA ALA A 22 -7.97 -1.02 -7.75
C ALA A 22 -7.22 0.29 -7.49
N LEU A 23 -6.10 0.22 -6.75
CA LEU A 23 -5.31 1.42 -6.45
C LEU A 23 -4.68 2.03 -7.70
N ILE A 24 -4.18 1.19 -8.60
CA ILE A 24 -3.61 1.65 -9.86
C ILE A 24 -4.69 2.27 -10.75
N GLU A 25 -5.83 1.61 -10.88
CA GLU A 25 -6.94 2.09 -11.71
C GLU A 25 -7.44 3.45 -11.24
N GLN A 26 -7.51 3.66 -9.94
CA GLN A 26 -7.96 4.92 -9.36
C GLN A 26 -6.87 6.00 -9.32
N ARG A 27 -5.67 5.70 -9.82
CA ARG A 27 -4.52 6.60 -9.82
C ARG A 27 -4.11 7.03 -8.41
N LEU A 28 -4.36 6.19 -7.44
CA LEU A 28 -3.94 6.43 -6.06
C LEU A 28 -2.53 5.93 -5.80
N ALA A 29 -2.03 5.06 -6.66
CA ALA A 29 -0.67 4.54 -6.59
C ALA A 29 -0.10 4.45 -8.01
N ALA A 30 1.20 4.66 -8.13
CA ALA A 30 1.90 4.51 -9.39
C ALA A 30 2.38 3.07 -9.61
N CYS A 31 2.72 2.41 -8.50
CA CYS A 31 3.23 1.05 -8.55
C CYS A 31 2.82 0.34 -7.26
N VAL A 32 2.39 -0.91 -7.39
CA VAL A 32 2.09 -1.76 -6.24
C VAL A 32 2.80 -3.09 -6.45
N ASN A 33 3.59 -3.48 -5.46
CA ASN A 33 4.28 -4.76 -5.46
C ASN A 33 3.58 -5.69 -4.47
N VAL A 34 3.07 -6.81 -4.97
CA VAL A 34 2.50 -7.86 -4.13
C VAL A 34 3.61 -8.87 -3.89
N LEU A 35 4.03 -9.00 -2.63
CA LEU A 35 5.18 -9.81 -2.27
C LEU A 35 4.77 -11.25 -1.97
N ALA A 36 5.78 -12.14 -1.94
CA ALA A 36 5.60 -13.50 -1.48
C ALA A 36 5.13 -13.50 -0.03
N PRO A 37 4.41 -14.56 0.40
CA PRO A 37 3.92 -14.59 1.76
C PRO A 37 5.03 -14.57 2.80
N CYS A 38 4.77 -13.90 3.91
CA CYS A 38 5.65 -13.86 5.06
C CYS A 38 4.90 -14.37 6.28
N ARG A 39 5.65 -14.67 7.34
CA ARG A 39 5.04 -15.03 8.61
C ARG A 39 5.08 -13.80 9.51
N SER A 40 3.90 -13.34 9.91
CA SER A 40 3.76 -12.19 10.81
C SER A 40 3.51 -12.67 12.22
N VAL A 41 4.21 -12.09 13.18
CA VAL A 41 4.04 -12.40 14.59
C VAL A 41 3.71 -11.11 15.30
N TYR A 42 2.58 -11.08 16.00
CA TYR A 42 2.11 -9.84 16.62
C TYR A 42 1.19 -10.16 17.80
N ARG A 43 0.91 -9.15 18.59
CA ARG A 43 -0.02 -9.28 19.72
C ARG A 43 -1.35 -8.66 19.36
N TRP A 44 -2.42 -9.42 19.56
CA TRP A 44 -3.77 -8.97 19.30
C TRP A 44 -4.69 -9.46 20.41
N GLN A 45 -5.41 -8.52 21.05
CA GLN A 45 -6.37 -8.83 22.12
C GLN A 45 -5.79 -9.74 23.20
N GLY A 46 -4.57 -9.43 23.64
CA GLY A 46 -3.90 -10.14 24.74
C GLY A 46 -3.22 -11.44 24.36
N ALA A 47 -3.24 -11.85 23.10
CA ALA A 47 -2.63 -13.10 22.66
C ALA A 47 -1.62 -12.86 21.54
N VAL A 48 -0.59 -13.72 21.50
CA VAL A 48 0.38 -13.72 20.41
C VAL A 48 -0.19 -14.48 19.23
N GLN A 49 -0.22 -13.83 18.08
CA GLN A 49 -0.71 -14.39 16.82
C GLN A 49 0.48 -14.68 15.90
N LYS A 50 0.37 -15.73 15.12
CA LYS A 50 1.34 -16.10 14.08
C LYS A 50 0.55 -16.45 12.85
N GLU A 51 0.64 -15.59 11.84
CA GLU A 51 -0.18 -15.76 10.64
C GLU A 51 0.64 -15.54 9.39
N GLU A 52 0.21 -16.20 8.30
CA GLU A 52 0.80 -15.96 7.01
C GLU A 52 0.10 -14.76 6.39
N GLU A 53 0.89 -13.81 5.88
CA GLU A 53 0.37 -12.61 5.24
C GLU A 53 1.11 -12.31 3.96
N HIS A 54 0.44 -11.60 3.06
CA HIS A 54 1.03 -11.11 1.82
C HIS A 54 1.34 -9.63 1.96
N PRO A 55 2.61 -9.26 2.16
CA PRO A 55 2.97 -7.85 2.22
C PRO A 55 2.77 -7.18 0.87
N VAL A 56 2.33 -5.93 0.90
CA VAL A 56 2.10 -5.13 -0.29
C VAL A 56 2.84 -3.81 -0.12
N LEU A 57 3.69 -3.48 -1.09
CA LEU A 57 4.42 -2.22 -1.12
C LEU A 57 3.78 -1.31 -2.16
N ILE A 58 3.44 -0.10 -1.76
CA ILE A 58 2.67 0.84 -2.58
C ILE A 58 3.46 2.13 -2.71
N LYS A 59 3.71 2.57 -3.94
CA LYS A 59 4.41 3.83 -4.18
C LYS A 59 3.41 4.89 -4.63
N THR A 60 3.36 5.97 -3.87
CA THR A 60 2.40 7.05 -4.06
C THR A 60 3.04 8.39 -3.70
N THR A 61 2.22 9.42 -3.66
CA THR A 61 2.66 10.75 -3.24
C THR A 61 1.92 11.17 -1.97
N ARG A 62 2.49 12.14 -1.26
CA ARG A 62 1.89 12.69 -0.05
C ARG A 62 0.51 13.27 -0.33
N GLU A 63 0.33 13.87 -1.51
CA GLU A 63 -0.94 14.48 -1.92
C GLU A 63 -2.07 13.46 -2.08
N ARG A 64 -1.73 12.21 -2.42
CA ARG A 64 -2.73 11.16 -2.64
C ARG A 64 -2.92 10.26 -1.43
N TYR A 65 -2.11 10.42 -0.39
CA TYR A 65 -2.09 9.47 0.72
C TYR A 65 -3.44 9.32 1.43
N ALA A 66 -4.13 10.42 1.73
CA ALA A 66 -5.39 10.34 2.47
C ALA A 66 -6.44 9.52 1.72
N GLU A 67 -6.56 9.73 0.41
CA GLU A 67 -7.48 8.96 -0.43
C GLU A 67 -7.03 7.51 -0.57
N LEU A 68 -5.71 7.28 -0.66
CA LEU A 68 -5.14 5.94 -0.70
C LEU A 68 -5.49 5.16 0.57
N GLU A 69 -5.26 5.76 1.73
CA GLU A 69 -5.58 5.13 3.02
C GLU A 69 -7.05 4.76 3.11
N ALA A 70 -7.93 5.68 2.70
CA ALA A 70 -9.38 5.42 2.71
C ALA A 70 -9.75 4.26 1.77
N ALA A 71 -9.14 4.20 0.59
CA ALA A 71 -9.39 3.13 -0.36
C ALA A 71 -8.92 1.76 0.17
N ILE A 72 -7.75 1.72 0.81
CA ILE A 72 -7.24 0.49 1.42
C ILE A 72 -8.20 0.03 2.52
N ARG A 73 -8.61 0.93 3.40
CA ARG A 73 -9.51 0.59 4.49
C ARG A 73 -10.85 0.04 3.99
N ALA A 74 -11.36 0.59 2.91
CA ALA A 74 -12.64 0.18 2.35
C ALA A 74 -12.61 -1.26 1.81
N GLN A 75 -11.45 -1.72 1.33
CA GLN A 75 -11.30 -3.06 0.76
C GLN A 75 -10.65 -4.07 1.68
N HIS A 76 -10.01 -3.61 2.75
CA HIS A 76 -9.26 -4.49 3.64
C HIS A 76 -10.20 -5.33 4.51
N PRO A 77 -9.97 -6.64 4.60
CA PRO A 77 -10.85 -7.52 5.40
C PRO A 77 -10.62 -7.42 6.90
N TYR A 78 -9.51 -6.85 7.36
CA TYR A 78 -9.21 -6.76 8.79
C TYR A 78 -9.94 -5.61 9.45
N GLU A 79 -10.31 -5.82 10.71
CA GLU A 79 -10.88 -4.77 11.54
C GLU A 79 -9.89 -3.63 11.75
N LEU A 80 -8.61 -3.99 11.98
CA LEU A 80 -7.53 -3.02 12.16
C LEU A 80 -6.38 -3.36 11.22
N PRO A 81 -6.40 -2.85 9.98
CA PRO A 81 -5.31 -3.14 9.05
C PRO A 81 -4.07 -2.33 9.38
N GLU A 82 -2.91 -2.91 9.07
CA GLU A 82 -1.67 -2.14 9.08
C GLU A 82 -1.63 -1.29 7.83
N ILE A 83 -1.54 0.03 8.00
CA ILE A 83 -1.34 0.97 6.90
C ILE A 83 -0.34 1.99 7.41
N VAL A 84 0.90 1.86 6.99
CA VAL A 84 1.97 2.76 7.41
C VAL A 84 2.71 3.27 6.19
N ALA A 85 3.29 4.46 6.31
CA ALA A 85 4.02 5.07 5.22
C ALA A 85 5.36 5.59 5.70
N VAL A 86 6.37 5.44 4.85
CA VAL A 86 7.67 6.07 5.06
C VAL A 86 7.97 6.99 3.88
N PRO A 87 8.65 8.12 4.11
CA PRO A 87 9.01 8.98 3.00
C PRO A 87 10.11 8.34 2.16
N ILE A 88 10.01 8.52 0.84
CA ILE A 88 11.09 8.16 -0.07
C ILE A 88 11.98 9.39 -0.15
N GLU A 89 13.08 9.37 0.56
CA GLU A 89 13.95 10.51 0.69
C GLU A 89 14.69 10.81 -0.62
N ARG A 90 15.14 9.78 -1.31
CA ARG A 90 15.89 9.89 -2.55
C ARG A 90 15.45 8.85 -3.55
N GLY A 91 15.51 9.20 -4.82
CA GLY A 91 15.23 8.28 -5.91
C GLY A 91 15.72 8.83 -7.23
N LEU A 92 15.73 7.98 -8.24
CA LEU A 92 16.09 8.42 -9.59
C LEU A 92 15.09 9.48 -10.04
N PRO A 93 15.54 10.71 -10.42
CA PRO A 93 14.61 11.78 -10.75
C PRO A 93 13.55 11.41 -11.79
N ALA A 94 13.94 10.75 -12.87
CA ALA A 94 12.98 10.34 -13.89
C ALA A 94 11.92 9.38 -13.36
N TYR A 95 12.29 8.50 -12.44
CA TYR A 95 11.33 7.58 -11.82
C TYR A 95 10.36 8.32 -10.91
N LEU A 96 10.88 9.26 -10.11
CA LEU A 96 10.03 10.07 -9.21
C LEU A 96 9.05 10.94 -10.00
N ASP A 97 9.49 11.47 -11.14
CA ASP A 97 8.63 12.25 -12.04
C ASP A 97 7.51 11.36 -12.60
N TRP A 98 7.85 10.13 -13.01
CA TRP A 98 6.87 9.16 -13.48
C TRP A 98 5.86 8.83 -12.38
N LEU A 99 6.35 8.61 -11.17
CA LEU A 99 5.48 8.31 -10.02
C LEU A 99 4.47 9.43 -9.77
N ALA A 100 4.94 10.68 -9.81
CA ALA A 100 4.07 11.83 -9.62
C ALA A 100 3.02 11.94 -10.73
N ALA A 101 3.43 11.73 -11.98
CA ALA A 101 2.53 11.83 -13.12
C ALA A 101 1.43 10.76 -13.06
N GLU A 102 1.78 9.53 -12.68
CA GLU A 102 0.81 8.43 -12.65
C GLU A 102 -0.16 8.51 -11.47
N THR A 103 0.17 9.28 -10.45
CA THR A 103 -0.70 9.49 -9.30
C THR A 103 -1.44 10.83 -9.34
N SER A 104 -1.30 11.58 -10.40
CA SER A 104 -2.06 12.82 -10.56
C SER A 104 -3.55 12.49 -10.70
N PRO A 105 -4.44 13.25 -10.03
CA PRO A 105 -5.87 13.03 -10.19
C PRO A 105 -6.28 13.17 -11.65
N PRO A 106 -7.31 12.45 -12.10
CA PRO A 106 -7.82 12.62 -13.46
C PRO A 106 -8.39 14.03 -13.64
N PRO A 107 -8.32 14.59 -14.86
CA PRO A 107 -8.84 15.91 -15.14
C PRO A 107 -10.34 16.00 -14.98
#